data_18aba1f6d44e3076c1e89688dae62d45
#
_entry.id   18aba1f6d44e3076c1e89688dae62d45
#
_cell.length_a   1.000
_cell.length_b   1.000
_cell.length_c   1.000
_cell.angle_alpha   90.00
_cell.angle_beta   90.00
_cell.angle_gamma   90.00
#
_symmetry.space_group_name_H-M   'P 1'
#
loop_
_entity.id
_entity.type
_entity.pdbx_description
1 polymer ?
#
loop_
_entity_poly.entity_id
_entity_poly.type
_entity_poly.pdbx_seq_one_letter_code
_entity_poly.pdbx_strand_id
1 'polypeptide(L)'
;MTIKEIAQLSGVSISTVSKIMNHKDEHISPETRDKVLSIAKEYNYSPYAFARNTSISKSFLLGVLLRSEPNYGKLLDGILSAAEEAGYHIIICVSNENEQIELKHITALCNAKIDGIIWEPVSPNSLRFQKYFSEIETCITWLNAFHSDSHKIDYHALLYKASECLIQNKHQHFALLTDSSSPFYDEIITGYKAALFEQEFPFNQNSLLPQDASDWMFHIKSQQLTGIICTDCQLAYYLKKKLKQHLYEIPYDLSLITLVDDAAPPIVSAEFSSIIIPFYDFGMHLCKTLIEQCEQHSTVFSPFIADYKLENTITLDIPASKRLPQIIVVGSINTDISLNIPHLPNPNETIVTSRHSISPGGKGTNQAVGVAKLNHKVTLLGNVGNDLDVGLIYSCLEEHGIDSSGIHRDRSVNTGKAYIQIQDDGESIITLLTGANA
;
A
#
# COMPACT_ATOMS: atom_id res chain seq x y z
N MET A 1 -44.68 -0.68 13.33
CA MET A 1 -45.18 0.08 14.52
C MET A 1 -45.40 1.53 14.12
N THR A 2 -46.41 2.20 14.69
CA THR A 2 -46.76 3.60 14.38
C THR A 2 -46.32 4.55 15.48
N ILE A 3 -46.17 5.85 15.16
CA ILE A 3 -45.82 6.88 16.18
C ILE A 3 -46.82 6.93 17.34
N LYS A 4 -48.13 6.55 17.08
CA LYS A 4 -49.18 6.47 18.08
C LYS A 4 -48.93 5.35 19.10
N GLU A 5 -48.43 4.19 18.61
CA GLU A 5 -48.10 3.04 19.44
C GLU A 5 -46.84 3.32 20.29
N ILE A 6 -45.79 3.99 19.72
CA ILE A 6 -44.67 4.45 20.47
C ILE A 6 -45.04 5.46 21.58
N ALA A 7 -45.90 6.41 21.25
CA ALA A 7 -46.42 7.38 22.22
C ALA A 7 -47.19 6.71 23.36
N GLN A 8 -48.01 5.71 23.07
CA GLN A 8 -48.78 4.93 24.03
C GLN A 8 -47.82 4.09 24.95
N LEU A 9 -46.84 3.39 24.38
CA LEU A 9 -45.88 2.57 25.14
C LEU A 9 -44.93 3.41 26.01
N SER A 10 -44.54 4.58 25.52
CA SER A 10 -43.69 5.50 26.27
C SER A 10 -44.42 6.36 27.27
N GLY A 11 -45.77 6.45 27.18
CA GLY A 11 -46.62 7.26 28.03
C GLY A 11 -46.49 8.76 27.79
N VAL A 12 -46.17 9.17 26.60
CA VAL A 12 -46.03 10.58 26.20
C VAL A 12 -46.92 10.93 25.01
N SER A 13 -47.03 12.23 24.72
CA SER A 13 -47.82 12.66 23.56
C SER A 13 -47.13 12.32 22.23
N ILE A 14 -47.90 12.16 21.14
CA ILE A 14 -47.41 11.97 19.79
C ILE A 14 -46.46 13.10 19.40
N SER A 15 -46.76 14.34 19.81
CA SER A 15 -45.88 15.50 19.54
C SER A 15 -44.55 15.43 20.29
N THR A 16 -44.51 14.84 21.49
CA THR A 16 -43.30 14.61 22.24
C THR A 16 -42.41 13.57 21.55
N VAL A 17 -42.98 12.44 21.14
CA VAL A 17 -42.29 11.43 20.35
C VAL A 17 -41.70 12.05 19.07
N SER A 18 -42.51 12.81 18.33
CA SER A 18 -42.09 13.48 17.10
C SER A 18 -40.92 14.45 17.33
N LYS A 19 -40.93 15.20 18.43
CA LYS A 19 -39.83 16.12 18.78
C LYS A 19 -38.55 15.36 19.09
N ILE A 20 -38.59 14.29 19.87
CA ILE A 20 -37.45 13.46 20.22
C ILE A 20 -36.85 12.82 18.95
N MET A 21 -37.67 12.24 18.11
CA MET A 21 -37.22 11.58 16.87
C MET A 21 -36.67 12.54 15.81
N ASN A 22 -37.02 13.84 15.88
CA ASN A 22 -36.49 14.88 15.00
C ASN A 22 -35.44 15.75 15.66
N HIS A 23 -34.84 15.32 16.77
CA HIS A 23 -33.79 16.08 17.51
C HIS A 23 -34.17 17.51 17.89
N LYS A 24 -35.47 17.77 18.14
CA LYS A 24 -36.03 19.06 18.57
C LYS A 24 -36.52 19.00 20.04
N ASP A 25 -35.72 18.34 20.87
CA ASP A 25 -36.08 17.90 22.21
C ASP A 25 -35.39 18.68 23.35
N GLU A 26 -34.91 19.90 23.06
CA GLU A 26 -34.16 20.77 24.00
C GLU A 26 -34.88 21.02 25.35
N HIS A 27 -36.20 20.85 25.39
CA HIS A 27 -37.03 21.05 26.59
C HIS A 27 -37.63 19.75 27.13
N ILE A 28 -37.17 18.58 26.70
CA ILE A 28 -37.68 17.27 27.13
C ILE A 28 -36.64 16.65 28.08
N SER A 29 -37.13 16.06 29.19
CA SER A 29 -36.23 15.46 30.18
C SER A 29 -35.42 14.30 29.57
N PRO A 30 -34.15 14.11 29.97
CA PRO A 30 -33.32 13.00 29.49
C PRO A 30 -33.96 11.62 29.68
N GLU A 31 -34.61 11.41 30.83
CA GLU A 31 -35.33 10.16 31.14
C GLU A 31 -36.44 9.86 30.11
N THR A 32 -37.21 10.89 29.75
CA THR A 32 -38.29 10.75 28.76
C THR A 32 -37.71 10.47 27.37
N ARG A 33 -36.64 11.14 27.02
CA ARG A 33 -35.92 10.96 25.77
C ARG A 33 -35.41 9.52 25.65
N ASP A 34 -34.65 9.05 26.64
CA ASP A 34 -34.03 7.72 26.64
C ASP A 34 -35.11 6.61 26.59
N LYS A 35 -36.22 6.81 27.29
CA LYS A 35 -37.38 5.88 27.26
C LYS A 35 -37.99 5.77 25.86
N VAL A 36 -38.20 6.89 25.19
CA VAL A 36 -38.78 6.91 23.82
C VAL A 36 -37.79 6.30 22.84
N LEU A 37 -36.50 6.62 22.91
CA LEU A 37 -35.47 6.09 22.03
C LEU A 37 -35.26 4.58 22.21
N SER A 38 -35.29 4.08 23.46
CA SER A 38 -35.17 2.64 23.72
C SER A 38 -36.36 1.84 23.15
N ILE A 39 -37.57 2.34 23.33
CA ILE A 39 -38.77 1.72 22.75
C ILE A 39 -38.71 1.77 21.22
N ALA A 40 -38.38 2.92 20.64
CA ALA A 40 -38.21 3.05 19.20
C ALA A 40 -37.18 2.06 18.63
N LYS A 41 -36.06 1.87 19.32
CA LYS A 41 -35.03 0.92 18.95
C LYS A 41 -35.47 -0.54 19.08
N GLU A 42 -36.12 -0.88 20.18
CA GLU A 42 -36.65 -2.24 20.45
C GLU A 42 -37.60 -2.72 19.36
N TYR A 43 -38.43 -1.81 18.86
CA TYR A 43 -39.44 -2.12 17.84
C TYR A 43 -39.03 -1.70 16.42
N ASN A 44 -37.78 -1.38 16.17
CA ASN A 44 -37.28 -0.92 14.89
C ASN A 44 -38.13 0.19 14.27
N TYR A 45 -38.60 1.13 15.08
CA TYR A 45 -39.42 2.24 14.60
C TYR A 45 -38.55 3.30 13.99
N SER A 46 -38.71 3.54 12.69
CA SER A 46 -38.16 4.69 11.99
C SER A 46 -39.29 5.71 11.71
N PRO A 47 -39.09 6.99 12.14
CA PRO A 47 -40.12 8.02 11.87
C PRO A 47 -40.34 8.29 10.40
N TYR A 48 -39.45 7.83 9.55
CA TYR A 48 -39.43 8.12 8.11
C TYR A 48 -40.34 7.20 7.28
N ALA A 49 -40.83 6.10 7.84
CA ALA A 49 -41.62 5.13 7.06
C ALA A 49 -43.06 5.57 6.74
N PHE A 50 -43.69 6.51 7.47
CA PHE A 50 -45.14 6.78 7.30
C PHE A 50 -45.68 8.19 7.58
N ALA A 51 -44.88 9.23 7.74
CA ALA A 51 -45.39 10.53 8.14
C ALA A 51 -44.75 11.73 7.41
N ARG A 52 -45.17 11.96 6.18
CA ARG A 52 -45.32 13.33 5.66
C ARG A 52 -46.44 13.39 4.62
N ASN A 53 -47.65 13.51 5.10
CA ASN A 53 -48.70 14.16 4.36
C ASN A 53 -48.51 15.66 4.47
N THR A 54 -47.75 16.26 3.54
CA THR A 54 -47.93 17.63 3.01
C THR A 54 -46.89 17.87 1.92
N SER A 55 -47.34 17.95 0.70
CA SER A 55 -46.82 18.66 -0.50
C SER A 55 -45.49 18.30 -1.13
N ILE A 56 -44.59 17.48 -0.57
CA ILE A 56 -43.45 16.85 -1.30
C ILE A 56 -43.22 15.50 -0.63
N SER A 57 -43.76 14.42 -1.21
CA SER A 57 -43.59 13.08 -0.63
C SER A 57 -42.25 12.50 -1.05
N LYS A 58 -41.20 12.66 -0.21
CA LYS A 58 -39.97 11.89 -0.36
C LYS A 58 -40.25 10.41 -0.26
N SER A 59 -39.68 9.62 -1.15
CA SER A 59 -39.80 8.17 -1.16
C SER A 59 -38.82 7.49 -0.22
N PHE A 60 -37.70 8.16 0.13
CA PHE A 60 -36.56 7.62 0.81
C PHE A 60 -35.91 6.45 0.05
N LEU A 61 -36.06 6.48 -1.28
CA LEU A 61 -35.45 5.52 -2.19
C LEU A 61 -34.40 6.23 -3.03
N LEU A 62 -33.18 5.66 -3.11
CA LEU A 62 -32.15 6.08 -4.04
C LEU A 62 -31.89 4.97 -5.06
N GLY A 63 -31.62 5.36 -6.29
CA GLY A 63 -31.18 4.46 -7.34
C GLY A 63 -29.66 4.41 -7.42
N VAL A 64 -29.11 3.26 -7.74
CA VAL A 64 -27.73 3.08 -8.19
C VAL A 64 -27.78 2.34 -9.50
N LEU A 65 -27.43 3.00 -10.59
CA LEU A 65 -27.40 2.42 -11.94
C LEU A 65 -25.98 2.38 -12.45
N LEU A 66 -25.42 1.18 -12.50
CA LEU A 66 -24.03 0.92 -12.90
C LEU A 66 -23.96 0.42 -14.33
N ARG A 67 -22.86 0.69 -15.01
CA ARG A 67 -22.59 0.28 -16.40
C ARG A 67 -22.39 -1.23 -16.52
N SER A 68 -21.59 -1.81 -15.62
CA SER A 68 -21.29 -3.24 -15.59
C SER A 68 -21.36 -3.79 -14.17
N GLU A 69 -21.27 -5.10 -14.02
CA GLU A 69 -21.13 -5.69 -12.67
C GLU A 69 -19.91 -5.09 -11.98
N PRO A 70 -20.09 -4.64 -10.74
CA PRO A 70 -19.02 -3.90 -10.08
C PRO A 70 -17.87 -4.83 -9.69
N ASN A 71 -16.72 -4.64 -10.33
CA ASN A 71 -15.44 -4.98 -9.72
C ASN A 71 -15.06 -3.94 -8.64
N TYR A 72 -16.04 -3.14 -8.23
CA TYR A 72 -15.86 -2.05 -7.27
C TYR A 72 -16.03 -2.53 -5.83
N GLY A 73 -15.47 -3.67 -5.50
CA GLY A 73 -15.35 -4.23 -4.19
C GLY A 73 -16.23 -3.60 -3.12
N LYS A 74 -15.78 -2.51 -2.54
CA LYS A 74 -16.44 -1.83 -1.44
C LYS A 74 -17.23 -0.58 -1.82
N LEU A 75 -17.32 -0.21 -3.09
CA LEU A 75 -18.08 0.97 -3.51
C LEU A 75 -19.54 0.87 -3.05
N LEU A 76 -20.18 -0.27 -3.31
CA LEU A 76 -21.56 -0.51 -2.90
C LEU A 76 -21.70 -0.57 -1.39
N ASP A 77 -20.74 -1.16 -0.67
CA ASP A 77 -20.77 -1.17 0.80
C ASP A 77 -20.75 0.26 1.36
N GLY A 78 -19.93 1.14 0.80
CA GLY A 78 -19.89 2.56 1.18
C GLY A 78 -21.18 3.29 0.88
N ILE A 79 -21.77 3.07 -0.31
CA ILE A 79 -23.08 3.65 -0.69
C ILE A 79 -24.17 3.18 0.26
N LEU A 80 -24.23 1.87 0.56
CA LEU A 80 -25.22 1.29 1.45
C LEU A 80 -25.09 1.83 2.88
N SER A 81 -23.85 1.93 3.40
CA SER A 81 -23.60 2.50 4.73
C SER A 81 -24.07 3.94 4.85
N ALA A 82 -23.76 4.79 3.87
CA ALA A 82 -24.17 6.18 3.89
C ALA A 82 -25.71 6.35 3.76
N ALA A 83 -26.34 5.50 2.93
CA ALA A 83 -27.79 5.50 2.80
C ALA A 83 -28.49 5.06 4.09
N GLU A 84 -27.99 3.99 4.74
CA GLU A 84 -28.53 3.50 6.01
C GLU A 84 -28.41 4.54 7.13
N GLU A 85 -27.24 5.21 7.26
CA GLU A 85 -27.03 6.30 8.21
C GLU A 85 -28.06 7.42 8.05
N ALA A 86 -28.47 7.72 6.80
CA ALA A 86 -29.41 8.78 6.49
C ALA A 86 -30.90 8.29 6.40
N GLY A 87 -31.17 7.00 6.59
CA GLY A 87 -32.51 6.42 6.54
C GLY A 87 -33.07 6.21 5.13
N TYR A 88 -32.20 6.12 4.12
CA TYR A 88 -32.56 5.81 2.74
C TYR A 88 -32.39 4.33 2.42
N HIS A 89 -33.16 3.84 1.48
CA HIS A 89 -33.05 2.51 0.88
C HIS A 89 -32.49 2.60 -0.53
N ILE A 90 -31.75 1.59 -0.96
CA ILE A 90 -31.08 1.58 -2.26
C ILE A 90 -31.72 0.55 -3.20
N ILE A 91 -31.96 0.94 -4.46
CA ILE A 91 -32.28 0.06 -5.57
C ILE A 91 -31.09 0.01 -6.51
N ILE A 92 -30.43 -1.16 -6.62
CA ILE A 92 -29.26 -1.36 -7.48
C ILE A 92 -29.71 -1.95 -8.82
N CYS A 93 -29.26 -1.36 -9.92
CA CYS A 93 -29.48 -1.81 -11.28
C CYS A 93 -28.15 -1.86 -12.03
N VAL A 94 -28.01 -2.80 -12.96
CA VAL A 94 -26.81 -2.93 -13.81
C VAL A 94 -27.26 -2.99 -15.28
N SER A 95 -26.69 -2.12 -16.11
CA SER A 95 -27.06 -2.00 -17.52
C SER A 95 -26.30 -2.97 -18.46
N ASN A 96 -25.27 -3.66 -17.96
CA ASN A 96 -24.46 -4.60 -18.73
C ASN A 96 -23.95 -4.00 -20.06
N GLU A 97 -23.46 -2.76 -20.00
CA GLU A 97 -22.95 -2.00 -21.17
C GLU A 97 -23.97 -1.83 -22.32
N ASN A 98 -25.26 -1.93 -22.01
CA ASN A 98 -26.34 -1.88 -22.99
C ASN A 98 -27.30 -0.71 -22.73
N GLU A 99 -27.35 0.27 -23.65
CA GLU A 99 -28.23 1.46 -23.54
C GLU A 99 -29.73 1.11 -23.48
N GLN A 100 -30.18 -0.01 -24.05
CA GLN A 100 -31.58 -0.39 -24.01
C GLN A 100 -31.96 -0.93 -22.61
N ILE A 101 -31.04 -1.70 -21.99
CA ILE A 101 -31.22 -2.18 -20.61
C ILE A 101 -31.14 -0.98 -19.66
N GLU A 102 -30.20 -0.07 -19.87
CA GLU A 102 -30.08 1.18 -19.12
C GLU A 102 -31.39 1.97 -19.13
N LEU A 103 -31.96 2.23 -20.33
CA LEU A 103 -33.26 2.93 -20.46
C LEU A 103 -34.39 2.20 -19.74
N LYS A 104 -34.42 0.87 -19.80
CA LYS A 104 -35.42 0.06 -19.08
C LYS A 104 -35.31 0.27 -17.56
N HIS A 105 -34.09 0.26 -17.03
CA HIS A 105 -33.84 0.51 -15.61
C HIS A 105 -34.17 1.95 -15.20
N ILE A 106 -33.79 2.95 -16.02
CA ILE A 106 -34.16 4.35 -15.79
C ILE A 106 -35.69 4.48 -15.69
N THR A 107 -36.46 3.88 -16.63
CA THR A 107 -37.90 3.91 -16.60
C THR A 107 -38.50 3.26 -15.34
N ALA A 108 -37.91 2.13 -14.90
CA ALA A 108 -38.34 1.45 -13.69
C ALA A 108 -38.05 2.28 -12.43
N LEU A 109 -36.88 2.91 -12.33
CA LEU A 109 -36.49 3.78 -11.22
C LEU A 109 -37.37 5.04 -11.16
N CYS A 110 -37.68 5.65 -12.31
CA CYS A 110 -38.63 6.77 -12.37
C CYS A 110 -40.05 6.37 -11.89
N ASN A 111 -40.53 5.17 -12.29
CA ASN A 111 -41.82 4.66 -11.82
C ASN A 111 -41.83 4.37 -10.31
N ALA A 112 -40.65 4.02 -9.72
CA ALA A 112 -40.50 3.84 -8.27
C ALA A 112 -40.43 5.18 -7.52
N LYS A 113 -40.43 6.32 -8.24
CA LYS A 113 -40.32 7.68 -7.68
C LYS A 113 -39.15 7.85 -6.73
N ILE A 114 -37.96 7.42 -7.17
CA ILE A 114 -36.71 7.60 -6.38
C ILE A 114 -36.42 9.09 -6.16
N ASP A 115 -35.88 9.44 -5.00
CA ASP A 115 -35.50 10.83 -4.66
C ASP A 115 -34.22 11.26 -5.37
N GLY A 116 -33.29 10.33 -5.60
CA GLY A 116 -32.05 10.57 -6.27
C GLY A 116 -31.44 9.31 -6.88
N ILE A 117 -30.47 9.50 -7.76
CA ILE A 117 -29.75 8.42 -8.44
C ILE A 117 -28.25 8.69 -8.51
N ILE A 118 -27.45 7.67 -8.18
CA ILE A 118 -26.05 7.57 -8.61
C ILE A 118 -26.06 6.84 -9.95
N TRP A 119 -25.62 7.53 -11.02
CA TRP A 119 -25.73 7.00 -12.36
C TRP A 119 -24.39 6.98 -13.08
N GLU A 120 -23.97 5.79 -13.52
CA GLU A 120 -22.84 5.54 -14.40
C GLU A 120 -23.35 5.27 -15.83
N PRO A 121 -23.30 6.25 -16.75
CA PRO A 121 -23.85 6.11 -18.10
C PRO A 121 -23.08 5.09 -18.92
N VAL A 122 -23.78 4.32 -19.76
CA VAL A 122 -23.17 3.33 -20.66
C VAL A 122 -22.32 4.01 -21.74
N SER A 123 -22.79 5.14 -22.28
CA SER A 123 -22.11 5.88 -23.36
C SER A 123 -22.42 7.38 -23.25
N PRO A 124 -21.69 8.23 -24.00
CA PRO A 124 -22.04 9.65 -24.12
C PRO A 124 -23.48 9.89 -24.58
N ASN A 125 -24.04 8.99 -25.41
CA ASN A 125 -25.43 9.07 -25.86
C ASN A 125 -26.46 8.85 -24.76
N SER A 126 -26.07 8.13 -23.71
CA SER A 126 -26.94 7.87 -22.55
C SER A 126 -27.34 9.14 -21.82
N LEU A 127 -26.55 10.21 -21.88
CA LEU A 127 -26.83 11.49 -21.23
C LEU A 127 -28.18 12.10 -21.66
N ARG A 128 -28.68 11.75 -22.88
CA ARG A 128 -30.02 12.14 -23.34
C ARG A 128 -31.16 11.62 -22.44
N PHE A 129 -30.91 10.58 -21.65
CA PHE A 129 -31.91 10.01 -20.74
C PHE A 129 -32.07 10.82 -19.46
N GLN A 130 -31.21 11.81 -19.19
CA GLN A 130 -31.34 12.72 -18.05
C GLN A 130 -32.72 13.39 -17.98
N LYS A 131 -33.36 13.64 -19.13
CA LYS A 131 -34.70 14.24 -19.22
C LYS A 131 -35.77 13.50 -18.42
N TYR A 132 -35.68 12.15 -18.33
CA TYR A 132 -36.63 11.36 -17.56
C TYR A 132 -36.61 11.65 -16.07
N PHE A 133 -35.42 11.92 -15.53
CA PHE A 133 -35.21 12.30 -14.13
C PHE A 133 -35.62 13.77 -13.88
N SER A 134 -35.38 14.65 -14.85
CA SER A 134 -35.77 16.07 -14.75
C SER A 134 -37.30 16.23 -14.68
N GLU A 135 -38.07 15.34 -15.34
CA GLU A 135 -39.54 15.35 -15.32
C GLU A 135 -40.13 15.02 -13.92
N ILE A 136 -39.36 14.33 -13.06
CA ILE A 136 -39.79 13.92 -11.71
C ILE A 136 -38.95 14.57 -10.60
N GLU A 137 -38.14 15.61 -10.94
CA GLU A 137 -37.29 16.37 -10.01
C GLU A 137 -36.29 15.48 -9.21
N THR A 138 -35.85 14.35 -9.80
CA THR A 138 -34.90 13.44 -9.18
C THR A 138 -33.48 14.01 -9.28
N CYS A 139 -32.74 14.04 -8.14
CA CYS A 139 -31.34 14.44 -8.11
C CYS A 139 -30.44 13.38 -8.77
N ILE A 140 -29.37 13.83 -9.44
CA ILE A 140 -28.42 12.94 -10.10
C ILE A 140 -27.00 13.24 -9.61
N THR A 141 -26.34 12.21 -9.05
CA THR A 141 -24.90 12.19 -8.82
C THR A 141 -24.27 11.32 -9.90
N TRP A 142 -23.39 11.93 -10.68
CA TRP A 142 -22.75 11.29 -11.81
C TRP A 142 -21.51 10.49 -11.39
N LEU A 143 -21.46 9.23 -11.81
CA LEU A 143 -20.30 8.34 -11.63
C LEU A 143 -19.70 8.02 -13.00
N ASN A 144 -18.40 8.21 -13.17
CA ASN A 144 -17.65 7.92 -14.41
C ASN A 144 -18.37 8.41 -15.69
N ALA A 145 -19.10 9.53 -15.60
CA ALA A 145 -19.80 10.11 -16.73
C ALA A 145 -18.86 10.92 -17.64
N PHE A 146 -19.33 11.22 -18.83
CA PHE A 146 -18.55 11.83 -19.91
C PHE A 146 -18.52 13.37 -19.87
N HIS A 147 -18.53 13.96 -18.66
CA HIS A 147 -18.46 15.41 -18.44
C HIS A 147 -17.68 15.75 -17.16
N SER A 148 -17.40 17.06 -16.95
CA SER A 148 -16.52 17.56 -15.89
C SER A 148 -17.05 17.31 -14.47
N ASP A 149 -18.36 17.37 -14.27
CA ASP A 149 -18.99 17.28 -12.96
C ASP A 149 -19.33 15.83 -12.57
N SER A 150 -18.48 14.93 -13.00
CA SER A 150 -18.59 13.50 -12.72
C SER A 150 -17.59 13.06 -11.69
N HIS A 151 -18.06 12.33 -10.70
CA HIS A 151 -17.19 11.69 -9.71
C HIS A 151 -16.48 10.50 -10.34
N LYS A 152 -15.17 10.42 -10.12
CA LYS A 152 -14.30 9.33 -10.60
C LYS A 152 -13.10 9.18 -9.70
N ILE A 153 -12.44 8.04 -9.78
CA ILE A 153 -11.14 7.84 -9.16
C ILE A 153 -10.11 8.70 -9.91
N ASP A 154 -9.30 9.41 -9.16
CA ASP A 154 -8.22 10.21 -9.73
C ASP A 154 -7.00 9.32 -10.03
N TYR A 155 -6.99 8.74 -11.24
CA TYR A 155 -5.87 7.92 -11.72
C TYR A 155 -4.57 8.71 -11.88
N HIS A 156 -4.64 10.05 -12.08
CA HIS A 156 -3.44 10.88 -12.10
C HIS A 156 -2.78 10.91 -10.73
N ALA A 157 -3.51 11.28 -9.68
CA ALA A 157 -2.97 11.31 -8.32
C ALA A 157 -2.50 9.92 -7.85
N LEU A 158 -3.24 8.86 -8.20
CA LEU A 158 -2.91 7.47 -7.86
C LEU A 158 -1.59 7.03 -8.50
N LEU A 159 -1.43 7.27 -9.80
CA LEU A 159 -0.23 6.89 -10.55
C LEU A 159 0.95 7.84 -10.31
N TYR A 160 0.67 9.10 -9.96
CA TYR A 160 1.68 10.02 -9.44
C TYR A 160 2.32 9.42 -8.19
N LYS A 161 1.51 8.96 -7.23
CA LYS A 161 2.02 8.34 -6.01
C LYS A 161 2.83 7.07 -6.28
N ALA A 162 2.34 6.21 -7.16
CA ALA A 162 3.05 4.98 -7.52
C ALA A 162 4.41 5.24 -8.19
N SER A 163 4.45 6.15 -9.16
CA SER A 163 5.70 6.53 -9.83
C SER A 163 6.65 7.30 -8.92
N GLU A 164 6.12 8.19 -8.06
CA GLU A 164 6.90 8.87 -7.03
C GLU A 164 7.65 7.90 -6.13
N CYS A 165 6.98 6.83 -5.67
CA CYS A 165 7.62 5.79 -4.85
C CYS A 165 8.80 5.11 -5.57
N LEU A 166 8.67 4.82 -6.86
CA LEU A 166 9.76 4.26 -7.65
C LEU A 166 10.90 5.27 -7.85
N ILE A 167 10.59 6.52 -8.18
CA ILE A 167 11.58 7.58 -8.42
C ILE A 167 12.36 7.87 -7.14
N GLN A 168 11.70 7.99 -5.99
CA GLN A 168 12.35 8.18 -4.68
C GLN A 168 13.28 7.02 -4.34
N ASN A 169 12.93 5.79 -4.76
CA ASN A 169 13.80 4.62 -4.67
C ASN A 169 14.83 4.51 -5.82
N LYS A 170 15.10 5.61 -6.54
CA LYS A 170 16.16 5.73 -7.56
C LYS A 170 15.93 4.88 -8.82
N HIS A 171 14.71 4.46 -9.11
CA HIS A 171 14.38 3.81 -10.36
C HIS A 171 14.37 4.83 -11.50
N GLN A 172 15.08 4.53 -12.58
CA GLN A 172 15.17 5.35 -13.79
C GLN A 172 14.52 4.66 -15.01
N HIS A 173 14.27 3.36 -14.91
CA HIS A 173 13.64 2.55 -15.96
C HIS A 173 12.54 1.73 -15.32
N PHE A 174 11.31 2.17 -15.48
CA PHE A 174 10.12 1.47 -14.99
C PHE A 174 8.96 1.63 -15.96
N ALA A 175 8.01 0.72 -15.89
CA ALA A 175 6.88 0.66 -16.80
C ALA A 175 5.56 0.41 -16.06
N LEU A 176 4.45 0.80 -16.70
CA LEU A 176 3.11 0.46 -16.29
C LEU A 176 2.65 -0.82 -16.99
N LEU A 177 2.06 -1.73 -16.23
CA LEU A 177 1.33 -2.90 -16.72
C LEU A 177 -0.15 -2.73 -16.37
N THR A 178 -0.99 -2.64 -17.40
CA THR A 178 -2.44 -2.47 -17.27
C THR A 178 -3.17 -3.33 -18.28
N ASP A 179 -4.41 -3.71 -18.00
CA ASP A 179 -5.26 -4.45 -18.92
C ASP A 179 -5.93 -3.50 -19.91
N SER A 180 -5.73 -3.73 -21.23
CA SER A 180 -6.37 -2.94 -22.28
C SER A 180 -7.88 -3.17 -22.37
N SER A 181 -8.40 -4.24 -21.78
CA SER A 181 -9.84 -4.48 -21.71
C SER A 181 -10.52 -3.71 -20.57
N SER A 182 -9.74 -3.08 -19.70
CA SER A 182 -10.27 -2.25 -18.61
C SER A 182 -11.10 -1.09 -19.16
N PRO A 183 -12.31 -0.86 -18.65
CA PRO A 183 -13.12 0.30 -19.06
C PRO A 183 -12.45 1.64 -18.70
N PHE A 184 -11.43 1.63 -17.85
CA PHE A 184 -10.66 2.80 -17.42
C PHE A 184 -9.28 2.89 -18.08
N TYR A 185 -9.02 2.09 -19.13
CA TYR A 185 -7.71 2.03 -19.76
C TYR A 185 -7.20 3.41 -20.21
N ASP A 186 -8.06 4.19 -20.89
CA ASP A 186 -7.68 5.50 -21.41
C ASP A 186 -7.40 6.52 -20.27
N GLU A 187 -8.19 6.48 -19.19
CA GLU A 187 -7.97 7.31 -18.01
C GLU A 187 -6.68 6.92 -17.28
N ILE A 188 -6.41 5.63 -17.14
CA ILE A 188 -5.19 5.11 -16.54
C ILE A 188 -3.96 5.58 -17.35
N ILE A 189 -3.97 5.41 -18.66
CA ILE A 189 -2.86 5.82 -19.53
C ILE A 189 -2.68 7.34 -19.51
N THR A 190 -3.76 8.10 -19.55
CA THR A 190 -3.73 9.56 -19.51
C THR A 190 -3.21 10.04 -18.14
N GLY A 191 -3.70 9.46 -17.05
CA GLY A 191 -3.23 9.76 -15.71
C GLY A 191 -1.75 9.43 -15.52
N TYR A 192 -1.28 8.30 -16.03
CA TYR A 192 0.13 7.91 -15.97
C TYR A 192 1.05 8.87 -16.74
N LYS A 193 0.64 9.27 -17.97
CA LYS A 193 1.38 10.27 -18.74
C LYS A 193 1.47 11.60 -18.01
N ALA A 194 0.36 12.07 -17.44
CA ALA A 194 0.32 13.32 -16.68
C ALA A 194 1.20 13.24 -15.42
N ALA A 195 1.14 12.11 -14.69
CA ALA A 195 1.96 11.88 -13.51
C ALA A 195 3.47 11.90 -13.81
N LEU A 196 3.89 11.25 -14.90
CA LEU A 196 5.29 11.28 -15.33
C LEU A 196 5.73 12.67 -15.78
N PHE A 197 4.86 13.37 -16.53
CA PHE A 197 5.16 14.74 -16.97
C PHE A 197 5.35 15.70 -15.80
N GLU A 198 4.50 15.64 -14.79
CA GLU A 198 4.58 16.47 -13.59
C GLU A 198 5.86 16.18 -12.78
N GLN A 199 6.35 14.95 -12.81
CA GLN A 199 7.59 14.55 -12.16
C GLN A 199 8.84 14.73 -13.03
N GLU A 200 8.71 15.41 -14.18
CA GLU A 200 9.79 15.61 -15.15
C GLU A 200 10.41 14.30 -15.66
N PHE A 201 9.61 13.22 -15.67
CA PHE A 201 10.04 11.90 -16.09
C PHE A 201 9.59 11.59 -17.53
N PRO A 202 10.48 11.13 -18.43
CA PRO A 202 10.13 10.96 -19.84
C PRO A 202 9.15 9.79 -20.03
N PHE A 203 8.05 10.06 -20.74
CA PHE A 203 7.15 9.02 -21.23
C PHE A 203 7.55 8.61 -22.65
N ASN A 204 7.71 7.32 -22.88
CA ASN A 204 7.97 6.73 -24.20
C ASN A 204 7.24 5.39 -24.33
N GLN A 205 7.38 4.73 -25.48
CA GLN A 205 6.74 3.42 -25.71
C GLN A 205 7.17 2.34 -24.72
N ASN A 206 8.36 2.48 -24.16
CA ASN A 206 8.91 1.54 -23.17
C ASN A 206 8.34 1.77 -21.75
N SER A 207 7.64 2.87 -21.54
CA SER A 207 6.94 3.14 -20.27
C SER A 207 5.69 2.29 -20.07
N LEU A 208 5.31 1.49 -21.07
CA LEU A 208 4.19 0.55 -21.02
C LEU A 208 4.70 -0.86 -21.34
N LEU A 209 4.29 -1.84 -20.53
CA LEU A 209 4.48 -3.24 -20.92
C LEU A 209 3.43 -3.66 -21.95
N PRO A 210 3.81 -4.51 -22.92
CA PRO A 210 2.87 -4.99 -23.92
C PRO A 210 1.77 -5.85 -23.30
N GLN A 211 0.64 -5.94 -24.00
CA GLN A 211 -0.50 -6.76 -23.58
C GLN A 211 -0.17 -8.26 -23.59
N ASP A 212 0.63 -8.70 -24.56
CA ASP A 212 1.06 -10.10 -24.63
C ASP A 212 2.12 -10.40 -23.57
N ALA A 213 1.74 -11.23 -22.63
CA ALA A 213 2.62 -11.67 -21.54
C ALA A 213 3.86 -12.47 -22.04
N SER A 214 3.85 -12.99 -23.29
CA SER A 214 5.01 -13.67 -23.86
C SER A 214 6.19 -12.71 -24.04
N ASP A 215 5.92 -11.44 -24.29
CA ASP A 215 6.92 -10.41 -24.58
C ASP A 215 7.46 -9.69 -23.32
N TRP A 216 6.84 -9.87 -22.16
CA TRP A 216 7.23 -9.13 -20.95
C TRP A 216 8.72 -9.30 -20.60
N MET A 217 9.22 -10.55 -20.61
CA MET A 217 10.62 -10.79 -20.26
C MET A 217 11.60 -10.20 -21.27
N PHE A 218 11.22 -10.18 -22.54
CA PHE A 218 12.01 -9.51 -23.57
C PHE A 218 12.07 -8.00 -23.30
N HIS A 219 10.92 -7.37 -23.04
CA HIS A 219 10.87 -5.93 -22.75
C HIS A 219 11.60 -5.57 -21.46
N ILE A 220 11.41 -6.34 -20.37
CA ILE A 220 12.10 -6.10 -19.09
C ILE A 220 13.63 -6.12 -19.30
N LYS A 221 14.15 -7.11 -20.03
CA LYS A 221 15.59 -7.25 -20.26
C LYS A 221 16.13 -6.21 -21.22
N SER A 222 15.48 -6.04 -22.39
CA SER A 222 15.97 -5.14 -23.45
C SER A 222 15.96 -3.67 -23.01
N GLN A 223 15.01 -3.29 -22.17
CA GLN A 223 14.85 -1.93 -21.68
C GLN A 223 15.48 -1.71 -20.30
N GLN A 224 16.07 -2.75 -19.71
CA GLN A 224 16.66 -2.72 -18.38
C GLN A 224 15.69 -2.19 -17.31
N LEU A 225 14.41 -2.61 -17.39
CA LEU A 225 13.40 -2.20 -16.42
C LEU A 225 13.78 -2.70 -15.04
N THR A 226 13.69 -1.82 -14.07
CA THR A 226 14.00 -2.10 -12.67
C THR A 226 12.77 -1.97 -11.77
N GLY A 227 11.67 -1.42 -12.28
CA GLY A 227 10.41 -1.28 -11.57
C GLY A 227 9.20 -1.47 -12.49
N ILE A 228 8.11 -1.98 -11.95
CA ILE A 228 6.83 -2.09 -12.66
C ILE A 228 5.71 -1.68 -11.71
N ILE A 229 4.76 -0.90 -12.25
CA ILE A 229 3.49 -0.58 -11.61
C ILE A 229 2.43 -1.46 -12.27
N CYS A 230 1.72 -2.28 -11.49
CA CYS A 230 0.57 -3.07 -11.96
C CYS A 230 -0.72 -2.41 -11.51
N THR A 231 -1.69 -2.28 -12.41
CA THR A 231 -2.97 -1.61 -12.10
C THR A 231 -3.96 -2.50 -11.36
N ASP A 232 -3.66 -3.79 -11.24
CA ASP A 232 -4.45 -4.71 -10.42
C ASP A 232 -3.60 -5.88 -9.90
N CYS A 233 -4.12 -6.56 -8.87
CA CYS A 233 -3.41 -7.64 -8.20
C CYS A 233 -3.29 -8.93 -9.05
N GLN A 234 -4.21 -9.20 -9.97
CA GLN A 234 -4.15 -10.40 -10.81
C GLN A 234 -2.98 -10.30 -11.79
N LEU A 235 -2.80 -9.12 -12.41
CA LEU A 235 -1.64 -8.82 -13.23
C LEU A 235 -0.34 -8.93 -12.43
N ALA A 236 -0.32 -8.42 -11.20
CA ALA A 236 0.84 -8.49 -10.32
C ALA A 236 1.22 -9.95 -9.99
N TYR A 237 0.26 -10.80 -9.64
CA TYR A 237 0.49 -12.24 -9.41
C TYR A 237 0.97 -12.96 -10.67
N TYR A 238 0.39 -12.64 -11.81
CA TYR A 238 0.78 -13.27 -13.07
C TYR A 238 2.21 -12.87 -13.45
N LEU A 239 2.55 -11.59 -13.32
CA LEU A 239 3.91 -11.09 -13.54
C LEU A 239 4.91 -11.73 -12.58
N LYS A 240 4.61 -11.78 -11.27
CA LYS A 240 5.45 -12.43 -10.24
C LYS A 240 5.75 -13.88 -10.60
N LYS A 241 4.74 -14.62 -11.06
CA LYS A 241 4.91 -16.02 -11.51
C LYS A 241 5.84 -16.12 -12.72
N LYS A 242 5.68 -15.23 -13.71
CA LYS A 242 6.54 -15.17 -14.91
C LYS A 242 7.99 -14.83 -14.55
N LEU A 243 8.20 -13.83 -13.71
CA LEU A 243 9.54 -13.41 -13.24
C LEU A 243 10.26 -14.58 -12.55
N LYS A 244 9.57 -15.31 -11.64
CA LYS A 244 10.12 -16.45 -10.95
C LYS A 244 10.54 -17.59 -11.91
N GLN A 245 9.79 -17.83 -13.00
CA GLN A 245 10.15 -18.82 -14.02
C GLN A 245 11.45 -18.46 -14.75
N HIS A 246 11.82 -17.19 -14.79
CA HIS A 246 13.04 -16.68 -15.41
C HIS A 246 14.15 -16.34 -14.41
N LEU A 247 14.01 -16.82 -13.15
CA LEU A 247 14.98 -16.62 -12.07
C LEU A 247 15.16 -15.13 -11.66
N TYR A 248 14.13 -14.31 -11.86
CA TYR A 248 14.07 -12.96 -11.33
C TYR A 248 13.48 -12.97 -9.93
N GLU A 249 14.11 -12.28 -9.01
CA GLU A 249 13.67 -12.12 -7.62
C GLU A 249 13.12 -10.72 -7.37
N ILE A 250 11.94 -10.65 -6.75
CA ILE A 250 11.30 -9.41 -6.30
C ILE A 250 11.57 -9.26 -4.80
N PRO A 251 12.05 -8.12 -4.32
CA PRO A 251 12.37 -6.86 -5.04
C PRO A 251 13.80 -6.79 -5.58
N TYR A 252 14.59 -7.85 -5.49
CA TYR A 252 16.03 -7.82 -5.75
C TYR A 252 16.38 -7.40 -7.17
N ASP A 253 15.80 -8.05 -8.17
CA ASP A 253 16.07 -7.75 -9.59
C ASP A 253 15.11 -6.69 -10.14
N LEU A 254 13.87 -6.67 -9.61
CA LEU A 254 12.80 -5.81 -10.10
C LEU A 254 11.83 -5.46 -8.97
N SER A 255 11.59 -4.17 -8.77
CA SER A 255 10.57 -3.68 -7.86
C SER A 255 9.19 -3.75 -8.49
N LEU A 256 8.18 -4.04 -7.67
CA LEU A 256 6.80 -4.17 -8.10
C LEU A 256 5.87 -3.41 -7.16
N ILE A 257 5.10 -2.47 -7.68
CA ILE A 257 4.01 -1.79 -6.97
C ILE A 257 2.71 -2.20 -7.63
N THR A 258 1.70 -2.58 -6.86
CA THR A 258 0.37 -2.89 -7.39
C THR A 258 -0.69 -1.95 -6.83
N LEU A 259 -1.65 -1.59 -7.67
CA LEU A 259 -2.87 -0.93 -7.22
C LEU A 259 -3.86 -2.02 -6.80
N VAL A 260 -4.51 -1.83 -5.69
CA VAL A 260 -5.48 -2.78 -5.14
C VAL A 260 -6.71 -2.04 -4.65
N ASP A 261 -7.87 -2.66 -4.76
CA ASP A 261 -9.06 -2.13 -4.12
C ASP A 261 -9.07 -2.48 -2.62
N ASP A 262 -9.84 -1.76 -1.84
CA ASP A 262 -10.00 -1.94 -0.40
C ASP A 262 -10.79 -3.21 -0.02
N ALA A 263 -11.32 -3.96 -1.00
CA ALA A 263 -11.88 -5.29 -0.83
C ALA A 263 -10.85 -6.41 -1.01
N ALA A 264 -9.64 -6.07 -1.47
CA ALA A 264 -8.61 -7.08 -1.68
C ALA A 264 -8.29 -7.84 -0.39
N PRO A 265 -8.12 -9.17 -0.46
CA PRO A 265 -7.76 -9.94 0.73
C PRO A 265 -6.46 -9.42 1.35
N PRO A 266 -6.31 -9.44 2.70
CA PRO A 266 -5.09 -8.98 3.38
C PRO A 266 -3.80 -9.64 2.90
N ILE A 267 -3.90 -10.86 2.32
CA ILE A 267 -2.76 -11.56 1.74
C ILE A 267 -2.13 -10.81 0.58
N VAL A 268 -2.90 -10.03 -0.17
CA VAL A 268 -2.37 -9.22 -1.30
C VAL A 268 -1.42 -8.16 -0.78
N SER A 269 -1.85 -7.40 0.25
CA SER A 269 -1.00 -6.40 0.91
C SER A 269 0.19 -7.02 1.65
N ALA A 270 0.09 -8.30 2.07
CA ALA A 270 1.20 -9.03 2.66
C ALA A 270 2.24 -9.53 1.64
N GLU A 271 1.88 -9.60 0.37
CA GLU A 271 2.76 -10.12 -0.69
C GLU A 271 3.31 -9.04 -1.63
N PHE A 272 2.71 -7.86 -1.67
CA PHE A 272 3.07 -6.78 -2.58
C PHE A 272 3.12 -5.44 -1.88
N SER A 273 4.04 -4.59 -2.30
CA SER A 273 3.95 -3.16 -2.06
C SER A 273 2.76 -2.62 -2.83
N SER A 274 1.73 -2.15 -2.11
CA SER A 274 0.44 -1.82 -2.67
C SER A 274 -0.01 -0.41 -2.33
N ILE A 275 -0.77 0.20 -3.25
CA ILE A 275 -1.50 1.45 -3.02
C ILE A 275 -2.97 1.11 -3.09
N ILE A 276 -3.70 1.41 -2.00
CA ILE A 276 -5.12 1.08 -1.90
C ILE A 276 -5.95 2.15 -2.58
N ILE A 277 -6.91 1.70 -3.41
CA ILE A 277 -7.98 2.55 -3.97
C ILE A 277 -9.14 2.49 -2.99
N PRO A 278 -9.52 3.61 -2.34
CA PRO A 278 -10.49 3.61 -1.25
C PRO A 278 -11.93 3.64 -1.79
N PHE A 279 -12.39 2.54 -2.38
CA PHE A 279 -13.73 2.46 -2.97
C PHE A 279 -14.85 2.58 -1.94
N TYR A 280 -14.62 2.14 -0.70
CA TYR A 280 -15.59 2.33 0.39
C TYR A 280 -15.84 3.82 0.67
N ASP A 281 -14.77 4.58 0.88
CA ASP A 281 -14.86 6.03 1.15
C ASP A 281 -15.42 6.78 -0.06
N PHE A 282 -15.06 6.33 -1.27
CA PHE A 282 -15.61 6.88 -2.49
C PHE A 282 -17.12 6.65 -2.59
N GLY A 283 -17.62 5.44 -2.28
CA GLY A 283 -19.03 5.13 -2.21
C GLY A 283 -19.78 5.96 -1.17
N MET A 284 -19.19 6.11 0.03
CA MET A 284 -19.72 6.99 1.08
C MET A 284 -19.86 8.43 0.58
N HIS A 285 -18.82 8.96 -0.08
CA HIS A 285 -18.85 10.31 -0.64
C HIS A 285 -19.93 10.51 -1.69
N LEU A 286 -20.06 9.59 -2.66
CA LEU A 286 -21.10 9.63 -3.69
C LEU A 286 -22.50 9.70 -3.10
N CYS A 287 -22.78 8.81 -2.16
CA CYS A 287 -24.11 8.74 -1.55
C CYS A 287 -24.41 9.95 -0.67
N LYS A 288 -23.45 10.42 0.14
CA LYS A 288 -23.62 11.63 0.94
C LYS A 288 -23.87 12.87 0.06
N THR A 289 -23.11 13.02 -1.02
CA THR A 289 -23.31 14.10 -2.00
C THR A 289 -24.72 14.04 -2.61
N LEU A 290 -25.20 12.85 -3.00
CA LEU A 290 -26.55 12.68 -3.52
C LEU A 290 -27.63 13.05 -2.49
N ILE A 291 -27.48 12.59 -1.24
CA ILE A 291 -28.42 12.89 -0.15
C ILE A 291 -28.45 14.41 0.14
N GLU A 292 -27.30 15.06 0.18
CA GLU A 292 -27.22 16.52 0.34
C GLU A 292 -27.96 17.27 -0.78
N GLN A 293 -27.80 16.81 -2.04
CA GLN A 293 -28.56 17.36 -3.17
C GLN A 293 -30.07 17.18 -2.99
N CYS A 294 -30.52 15.99 -2.56
CA CYS A 294 -31.93 15.70 -2.32
C CYS A 294 -32.54 16.48 -1.13
N GLU A 295 -31.73 16.80 -0.12
CA GLU A 295 -32.23 17.44 1.10
C GLU A 295 -32.12 18.95 1.10
N GLN A 296 -31.03 19.48 0.56
CA GLN A 296 -30.70 20.91 0.62
C GLN A 296 -30.91 21.64 -0.71
N HIS A 297 -31.27 20.91 -1.78
CA HIS A 297 -31.31 21.41 -3.16
C HIS A 297 -29.99 22.11 -3.59
N SER A 298 -28.88 21.69 -2.97
CA SER A 298 -27.53 22.19 -3.30
C SER A 298 -27.02 21.45 -4.54
N THR A 299 -26.55 22.21 -5.52
CA THR A 299 -25.96 21.65 -6.76
C THR A 299 -24.44 21.82 -6.81
N VAL A 300 -23.81 22.09 -5.68
CA VAL A 300 -22.35 22.32 -5.65
C VAL A 300 -21.65 20.97 -5.81
N PHE A 301 -20.91 20.81 -6.92
CA PHE A 301 -20.05 19.66 -7.15
C PHE A 301 -18.85 19.71 -6.19
N SER A 302 -18.63 18.63 -5.45
CA SER A 302 -17.48 18.42 -4.57
C SER A 302 -16.74 17.18 -5.02
N PRO A 303 -15.55 17.29 -5.63
CA PRO A 303 -14.80 16.12 -6.09
C PRO A 303 -14.36 15.26 -4.90
N PHE A 304 -14.29 13.95 -5.11
CA PHE A 304 -13.66 13.04 -4.15
C PHE A 304 -12.15 13.23 -4.19
N ILE A 305 -11.54 13.48 -3.05
CA ILE A 305 -10.08 13.64 -2.90
C ILE A 305 -9.61 12.53 -1.98
N ALA A 306 -8.76 11.64 -2.50
CA ALA A 306 -8.14 10.56 -1.74
C ALA A 306 -6.66 10.88 -1.44
N ASP A 307 -6.22 10.51 -0.23
CA ASP A 307 -4.81 10.54 0.16
C ASP A 307 -4.19 9.15 -0.07
N TYR A 308 -3.66 8.93 -1.28
CA TYR A 308 -3.06 7.66 -1.65
C TYR A 308 -1.73 7.42 -0.95
N LYS A 309 -1.58 6.26 -0.32
CA LYS A 309 -0.38 5.86 0.42
C LYS A 309 0.10 4.48 0.01
N LEU A 310 1.42 4.31 0.03
CA LEU A 310 2.03 3.00 -0.09
C LEU A 310 1.91 2.27 1.25
N GLU A 311 1.27 1.11 1.27
CA GLU A 311 1.01 0.34 2.49
C GLU A 311 2.26 -0.29 3.08
N ASN A 312 3.16 -0.75 2.23
CA ASN A 312 4.41 -1.38 2.65
C ASN A 312 5.45 -1.35 1.53
N THR A 313 6.66 -1.84 1.80
CA THR A 313 7.79 -1.86 0.86
C THR A 313 8.30 -3.27 0.56
N ILE A 314 7.47 -4.31 0.73
CA ILE A 314 7.87 -5.73 0.60
C ILE A 314 8.44 -6.03 -0.79
N THR A 315 7.85 -5.46 -1.83
CA THR A 315 8.28 -5.65 -3.22
C THR A 315 8.94 -4.41 -3.82
N LEU A 316 9.37 -3.46 -3.00
CA LEU A 316 10.01 -2.21 -3.41
C LEU A 316 11.39 -2.10 -2.76
N ASP A 317 12.43 -1.92 -3.58
CA ASP A 317 13.80 -1.67 -3.14
C ASP A 317 14.52 -0.81 -4.18
N ILE A 318 15.70 -0.32 -3.86
CA ILE A 318 16.54 0.39 -4.84
C ILE A 318 17.03 -0.58 -5.93
N PRO A 319 17.19 -0.14 -7.19
CA PRO A 319 17.70 -0.97 -8.27
C PRO A 319 19.06 -1.61 -7.92
N ALA A 320 19.28 -2.85 -8.34
CA ALA A 320 20.53 -3.57 -8.09
C ALA A 320 21.78 -2.78 -8.52
N SER A 321 21.70 -2.05 -9.64
CA SER A 321 22.77 -1.18 -10.14
C SER A 321 23.10 0.03 -9.24
N LYS A 322 22.19 0.37 -8.32
CA LYS A 322 22.36 1.49 -7.37
C LYS A 322 22.70 1.02 -5.96
N ARG A 323 22.72 -0.28 -5.72
CA ARG A 323 23.13 -0.85 -4.43
C ARG A 323 24.65 -0.84 -4.34
N LEU A 324 25.15 -0.57 -3.15
CA LEU A 324 26.56 -0.84 -2.87
C LEU A 324 26.78 -2.36 -2.93
N PRO A 325 27.82 -2.85 -3.63
CA PRO A 325 28.10 -4.28 -3.68
C PRO A 325 28.28 -4.83 -2.26
N GLN A 326 27.66 -5.96 -1.97
CA GLN A 326 27.93 -6.72 -0.76
C GLN A 326 29.20 -7.53 -1.00
N ILE A 327 30.23 -7.28 -0.20
CA ILE A 327 31.51 -7.95 -0.34
C ILE A 327 31.56 -9.09 0.67
N ILE A 328 31.93 -10.27 0.22
CA ILE A 328 32.19 -11.41 1.09
C ILE A 328 33.70 -11.59 1.21
N VAL A 329 34.19 -11.53 2.45
CA VAL A 329 35.60 -11.82 2.77
C VAL A 329 35.69 -13.21 3.37
N VAL A 330 36.48 -14.08 2.78
CA VAL A 330 36.75 -15.42 3.29
C VAL A 330 38.23 -15.47 3.74
N GLY A 331 38.46 -15.71 5.03
CA GLY A 331 39.84 -15.72 5.49
C GLY A 331 39.99 -15.99 6.98
N SER A 332 41.28 -16.01 7.42
CA SER A 332 41.63 -16.28 8.80
C SER A 332 41.17 -15.18 9.76
N ILE A 333 40.72 -15.62 10.92
CA ILE A 333 40.32 -14.78 12.05
C ILE A 333 41.26 -15.13 13.22
N ASN A 334 42.04 -14.17 13.70
CA ASN A 334 43.04 -14.37 14.74
C ASN A 334 42.88 -13.35 15.86
N THR A 335 43.51 -13.67 16.99
CA THR A 335 43.92 -12.68 17.99
C THR A 335 45.39 -12.37 17.79
N ASP A 336 45.74 -11.13 17.48
CA ASP A 336 47.10 -10.70 17.32
C ASP A 336 47.65 -10.20 18.67
N ILE A 337 48.76 -10.80 19.12
CA ILE A 337 49.45 -10.47 20.37
C ILE A 337 50.79 -9.86 19.96
N SER A 338 50.89 -8.53 20.00
CA SER A 338 52.09 -7.79 19.63
C SER A 338 52.94 -7.54 20.87
N LEU A 339 54.23 -7.89 20.78
CA LEU A 339 55.24 -7.71 21.80
C LEU A 339 56.35 -6.77 21.26
N ASN A 340 56.50 -5.59 21.84
CA ASN A 340 57.60 -4.70 21.47
C ASN A 340 58.85 -5.05 22.30
N ILE A 341 59.90 -5.43 21.61
CA ILE A 341 61.15 -5.92 22.19
C ILE A 341 62.33 -5.13 21.63
N PRO A 342 63.42 -4.96 22.38
CA PRO A 342 64.60 -4.17 21.91
C PRO A 342 65.30 -4.85 20.74
N HIS A 343 65.34 -6.17 20.69
CA HIS A 343 65.85 -7.00 19.61
C HIS A 343 65.27 -8.40 19.65
N LEU A 344 65.34 -9.16 18.59
CA LEU A 344 64.94 -10.57 18.57
C LEU A 344 65.87 -11.42 19.45
N PRO A 345 65.24 -12.32 20.31
CA PRO A 345 66.04 -13.12 21.22
C PRO A 345 66.99 -14.09 20.46
N ASN A 346 68.22 -14.19 20.88
CA ASN A 346 69.15 -15.23 20.45
C ASN A 346 68.81 -16.57 21.12
N PRO A 347 69.24 -17.71 20.58
CA PRO A 347 69.03 -18.99 21.24
C PRO A 347 69.48 -18.96 22.72
N ASN A 348 68.62 -19.38 23.64
CA ASN A 348 68.81 -19.36 25.11
C ASN A 348 68.79 -17.96 25.77
N GLU A 349 68.40 -16.92 25.07
CA GLU A 349 68.19 -15.58 25.62
C GLU A 349 66.76 -15.39 26.14
N THR A 350 66.62 -14.68 27.27
CA THR A 350 65.35 -14.27 27.80
C THR A 350 65.19 -12.76 27.72
N ILE A 351 64.21 -12.25 26.99
CA ILE A 351 63.92 -10.82 26.93
C ILE A 351 62.64 -10.54 27.76
N VAL A 352 62.69 -9.50 28.59
CA VAL A 352 61.56 -9.04 29.37
C VAL A 352 61.02 -7.77 28.73
N THR A 353 59.72 -7.75 28.43
CA THR A 353 59.04 -6.57 27.96
C THR A 353 57.71 -6.39 28.69
N SER A 354 57.35 -5.14 28.97
CA SER A 354 56.03 -4.74 29.47
C SER A 354 55.16 -4.11 28.38
N ARG A 355 55.75 -3.89 27.18
CA ARG A 355 55.03 -3.27 26.05
C ARG A 355 54.39 -4.35 25.19
N HIS A 356 53.10 -4.58 25.39
CA HIS A 356 52.32 -5.51 24.59
C HIS A 356 50.95 -4.97 24.27
N SER A 357 50.35 -5.45 23.21
CA SER A 357 48.95 -5.18 22.86
C SER A 357 48.26 -6.44 22.34
N ILE A 358 46.96 -6.52 22.55
CA ILE A 358 46.09 -7.60 22.07
C ILE A 358 45.02 -6.96 21.22
N SER A 359 44.87 -7.41 19.99
CA SER A 359 43.87 -6.88 19.04
C SER A 359 43.29 -7.99 18.16
N PRO A 360 42.06 -7.79 17.64
CA PRO A 360 41.57 -8.63 16.57
C PRO A 360 42.49 -8.54 15.35
N GLY A 361 42.77 -9.67 14.71
CA GLY A 361 43.66 -9.75 13.58
C GLY A 361 43.27 -10.91 12.64
N GLY A 362 44.28 -11.31 11.85
CA GLY A 362 44.06 -12.25 10.77
C GLY A 362 43.70 -11.55 9.45
N LYS A 363 44.11 -12.16 8.34
CA LYS A 363 43.92 -11.56 7.01
C LYS A 363 42.45 -11.31 6.68
N GLY A 364 41.57 -12.24 7.04
CA GLY A 364 40.14 -12.08 6.83
C GLY A 364 39.55 -10.91 7.61
N THR A 365 39.86 -10.83 8.92
CA THR A 365 39.39 -9.72 9.76
C THR A 365 39.91 -8.38 9.25
N ASN A 366 41.18 -8.27 8.95
CA ASN A 366 41.78 -7.01 8.49
C ASN A 366 41.23 -6.55 7.15
N GLN A 367 40.99 -7.46 6.22
CA GLN A 367 40.31 -7.15 4.95
C GLN A 367 38.86 -6.72 5.15
N ALA A 368 38.11 -7.41 6.00
CA ALA A 368 36.71 -7.06 6.28
C ALA A 368 36.59 -5.66 6.92
N VAL A 369 37.47 -5.34 7.87
CA VAL A 369 37.55 -4.00 8.48
C VAL A 369 37.94 -2.94 7.43
N GLY A 370 38.87 -3.25 6.53
CA GLY A 370 39.25 -2.36 5.43
C GLY A 370 38.07 -2.07 4.50
N VAL A 371 37.32 -3.08 4.12
CA VAL A 371 36.09 -2.97 3.29
C VAL A 371 35.03 -2.14 4.00
N ALA A 372 34.77 -2.40 5.28
CA ALA A 372 33.80 -1.65 6.07
C ALA A 372 34.15 -0.15 6.19
N LYS A 373 35.43 0.17 6.41
CA LYS A 373 35.94 1.55 6.43
C LYS A 373 35.80 2.29 5.10
N LEU A 374 35.68 1.56 3.99
CA LEU A 374 35.37 2.11 2.67
C LEU A 374 33.84 2.25 2.42
N ASN A 375 33.01 2.10 3.48
CA ASN A 375 31.57 2.18 3.45
C ASN A 375 30.88 1.13 2.56
N HIS A 376 31.49 -0.05 2.38
CA HIS A 376 30.86 -1.18 1.73
C HIS A 376 30.26 -2.15 2.76
N LYS A 377 29.12 -2.75 2.43
CA LYS A 377 28.56 -3.86 3.22
C LYS A 377 29.49 -5.07 3.07
N VAL A 378 29.87 -5.69 4.17
CA VAL A 378 30.76 -6.83 4.19
C VAL A 378 30.28 -7.92 5.13
N THR A 379 30.34 -9.16 4.66
CA THR A 379 30.15 -10.38 5.45
C THR A 379 31.48 -11.10 5.58
N LEU A 380 31.89 -11.44 6.82
CA LEU A 380 33.12 -12.20 7.07
C LEU A 380 32.77 -13.68 7.23
N LEU A 381 33.40 -14.52 6.39
CA LEU A 381 33.38 -15.99 6.49
C LEU A 381 34.68 -16.49 7.05
N GLY A 382 34.65 -17.25 8.12
CA GLY A 382 35.84 -17.83 8.76
C GLY A 382 35.48 -18.62 10.01
N ASN A 383 36.53 -19.04 10.73
CA ASN A 383 36.33 -19.83 11.94
C ASN A 383 36.97 -19.14 13.16
N VAL A 384 36.29 -19.24 14.29
CA VAL A 384 36.78 -18.87 15.62
C VAL A 384 36.70 -20.07 16.56
N GLY A 385 37.50 -20.08 17.59
CA GLY A 385 37.50 -21.14 18.59
C GLY A 385 36.51 -20.90 19.74
N ASN A 386 36.76 -21.63 20.85
CA ASN A 386 35.96 -21.55 22.04
C ASN A 386 36.78 -21.01 23.24
N ASP A 387 37.29 -19.79 23.11
CA ASP A 387 38.08 -19.09 24.11
C ASP A 387 37.55 -17.67 24.37
N LEU A 388 38.15 -16.94 25.30
CA LEU A 388 37.77 -15.60 25.68
C LEU A 388 38.03 -14.54 24.60
N ASP A 389 38.98 -14.84 23.69
CA ASP A 389 39.40 -13.92 22.64
C ASP A 389 38.28 -13.68 21.60
N VAL A 390 37.35 -14.61 21.49
CA VAL A 390 36.18 -14.51 20.63
C VAL A 390 35.34 -13.24 20.89
N GLY A 391 35.22 -12.84 22.17
CA GLY A 391 34.47 -11.62 22.54
C GLY A 391 35.12 -10.36 21.94
N LEU A 392 36.46 -10.27 21.94
CA LEU A 392 37.18 -9.15 21.36
C LEU A 392 36.95 -9.05 19.84
N ILE A 393 36.92 -10.20 19.16
CA ILE A 393 36.70 -10.27 17.70
C ILE A 393 35.28 -9.78 17.37
N TYR A 394 34.26 -10.34 18.02
CA TYR A 394 32.84 -9.94 17.75
C TYR A 394 32.61 -8.46 18.06
N SER A 395 33.18 -7.92 19.15
CA SER A 395 33.06 -6.48 19.45
C SER A 395 33.65 -5.61 18.34
N CYS A 396 34.79 -6.00 17.77
CA CYS A 396 35.40 -5.28 16.65
C CYS A 396 34.53 -5.36 15.38
N LEU A 397 33.94 -6.52 15.09
CA LEU A 397 33.06 -6.69 13.93
C LEU A 397 31.81 -5.85 14.07
N GLU A 398 31.21 -5.82 15.26
CA GLU A 398 30.02 -5.00 15.57
C GLU A 398 30.33 -3.50 15.46
N GLU A 399 31.45 -3.04 16.02
CA GLU A 399 31.90 -1.64 15.92
C GLU A 399 32.01 -1.15 14.47
N HIS A 400 32.42 -2.03 13.56
CA HIS A 400 32.57 -1.70 12.13
C HIS A 400 31.38 -2.09 11.28
N GLY A 401 30.27 -2.59 11.87
CA GLY A 401 29.07 -3.00 11.13
C GLY A 401 29.30 -4.18 10.17
N ILE A 402 30.23 -5.08 10.51
CA ILE A 402 30.56 -6.26 9.71
C ILE A 402 29.61 -7.39 10.06
N ASP A 403 28.95 -7.97 9.05
CA ASP A 403 28.10 -9.13 9.24
C ASP A 403 28.94 -10.37 9.58
N SER A 404 28.74 -10.89 10.78
CA SER A 404 29.45 -12.05 11.35
C SER A 404 28.63 -13.36 11.23
N SER A 405 27.48 -13.36 10.55
CA SER A 405 26.61 -14.55 10.40
C SER A 405 27.30 -15.74 9.72
N GLY A 406 28.35 -15.47 8.93
CA GLY A 406 29.17 -16.46 8.25
C GLY A 406 30.34 -17.02 9.08
N ILE A 407 30.47 -16.63 10.37
CA ILE A 407 31.55 -17.14 11.24
C ILE A 407 31.12 -18.41 11.93
N HIS A 408 31.86 -19.48 11.68
CA HIS A 408 31.67 -20.75 12.39
C HIS A 408 32.48 -20.78 13.69
N ARG A 409 31.87 -21.20 14.79
CA ARG A 409 32.53 -21.38 16.09
C ARG A 409 32.87 -22.85 16.33
N ASP A 410 34.12 -23.21 16.26
CA ASP A 410 34.59 -24.54 16.61
C ASP A 410 34.80 -24.65 18.13
N ARG A 411 34.05 -25.54 18.76
CA ARG A 411 34.08 -25.74 20.22
C ARG A 411 35.24 -26.61 20.71
N SER A 412 35.95 -27.25 19.79
CA SER A 412 37.03 -28.21 20.14
C SER A 412 38.40 -27.59 20.16
N VAL A 413 38.57 -26.38 19.61
CA VAL A 413 39.86 -25.72 19.49
C VAL A 413 39.81 -24.25 19.95
N ASN A 414 40.95 -23.64 20.15
CA ASN A 414 41.05 -22.21 20.41
C ASN A 414 41.06 -21.41 19.11
N THR A 415 40.71 -20.12 19.20
CA THR A 415 40.88 -19.15 18.12
C THR A 415 42.33 -19.08 17.68
N GLY A 416 42.58 -18.86 16.38
CA GLY A 416 43.95 -18.65 15.87
C GLY A 416 44.62 -17.47 16.56
N LYS A 417 45.93 -17.59 16.79
CA LYS A 417 46.72 -16.52 17.44
C LYS A 417 47.99 -16.22 16.64
N ALA A 418 48.28 -14.95 16.49
CA ALA A 418 49.55 -14.49 15.96
C ALA A 418 50.36 -13.80 17.07
N TYR A 419 51.54 -14.35 17.37
CA TYR A 419 52.52 -13.68 18.25
C TYR A 419 53.45 -12.90 17.37
N ILE A 420 53.40 -11.57 17.48
CA ILE A 420 54.13 -10.61 16.65
C ILE A 420 55.17 -9.96 17.52
N GLN A 421 56.44 -10.32 17.32
CA GLN A 421 57.57 -9.71 18.00
C GLN A 421 58.12 -8.58 17.11
N ILE A 422 58.09 -7.36 17.63
CA ILE A 422 58.47 -6.15 16.88
C ILE A 422 59.70 -5.52 17.57
N GLN A 423 60.78 -5.39 16.86
CA GLN A 423 61.98 -4.72 17.33
C GLN A 423 61.85 -3.20 17.29
N ASP A 424 62.71 -2.50 18.02
CA ASP A 424 62.73 -1.03 18.04
C ASP A 424 63.04 -0.41 16.65
N ASP A 425 63.67 -1.13 15.75
CA ASP A 425 63.94 -0.72 14.37
C ASP A 425 62.78 -0.99 13.41
N GLY A 426 61.72 -1.65 13.90
CA GLY A 426 60.52 -1.98 13.14
C GLY A 426 60.54 -3.36 12.45
N GLU A 427 61.65 -4.11 12.50
CA GLU A 427 61.67 -5.48 12.02
C GLU A 427 60.80 -6.37 12.94
N SER A 428 60.14 -7.37 12.35
CA SER A 428 59.23 -8.24 13.11
C SER A 428 59.34 -9.71 12.70
N ILE A 429 59.07 -10.57 13.66
CA ILE A 429 58.84 -12.02 13.44
C ILE A 429 57.45 -12.36 13.94
N ILE A 430 56.75 -13.18 13.16
CA ILE A 430 55.40 -13.63 13.47
C ILE A 430 55.41 -15.16 13.64
N THR A 431 54.97 -15.60 14.80
CA THR A 431 54.68 -17.03 15.06
C THR A 431 53.15 -17.22 15.09
N LEU A 432 52.65 -18.09 14.22
CA LEU A 432 51.23 -18.32 14.05
C LEU A 432 50.81 -19.65 14.67
N LEU A 433 49.77 -19.61 15.52
CA LEU A 433 48.99 -20.77 15.93
C LEU A 433 47.68 -20.77 15.13
N THR A 434 47.50 -21.76 14.27
CA THR A 434 46.35 -21.81 13.36
C THR A 434 45.01 -21.88 14.10
N GLY A 435 44.95 -22.66 15.19
CA GLY A 435 43.70 -22.81 15.95
C GLY A 435 42.55 -23.22 15.04
N ALA A 436 41.42 -22.54 15.17
CA ALA A 436 40.21 -22.79 14.37
C ALA A 436 40.33 -22.48 12.87
N ASN A 437 41.47 -21.91 12.41
CA ASN A 437 41.72 -21.67 10.98
C ASN A 437 42.39 -22.85 10.28
N ALA A 438 42.64 -23.94 10.99
CA ALA A 438 43.36 -25.14 10.46
C ALA A 438 42.45 -25.93 9.48
#